data_ed207bd083a7e0ad939b8d15c54ee628
#
_entry.id   ed207bd083a7e0ad939b8d15c54ee628
#
_cell.length_a   1.000
_cell.length_b   1.000
_cell.length_c   1.000
_cell.angle_alpha   90.00
_cell.angle_beta   90.00
_cell.angle_gamma   90.00
#
_symmetry.space_group_name_H-M   'P 1'
#
loop_
_entity.id
_entity.type
_entity.pdbx_description
1 polymer ?
#
loop_
_entity_poly.entity_id
_entity_poly.type
_entity_poly.pdbx_seq_one_letter_code
_entity_poly.pdbx_strand_id
1 'polypeptide(L)'
;MNAAFTSKLKHAALAVIGLMLCSCTNLYYYGPAGAMGGTRYLEGYNPGDVRYSNQQNDTESWWKGDEASGAPGIVISLRQQKAYYYKGGRFVGMSILSSGDDQHRTPVGSFTIQQKDRHHQSSQYGDYVDASGQPIKQNIDRKIDPMPPGAKYDGANMFYFMRFTRGIGMHAGFLPGYAASHGCVRMPERMAANFFNNVQIGTPVDVRN
;
A
#
# COMPACT_ATOMS: atom_id res chain seq x y z
N MET A 1 31.36 -28.70 80.10
CA MET A 1 32.37 -28.42 79.07
C MET A 1 31.64 -28.74 77.73
N ASN A 2 31.64 -27.83 76.84
CA ASN A 2 31.19 -27.78 75.46
C ASN A 2 29.99 -26.84 75.19
N ALA A 3 30.39 -25.71 74.68
CA ALA A 3 29.49 -24.66 74.20
C ALA A 3 28.91 -25.01 72.85
N ALA A 4 27.59 -24.85 72.68
CA ALA A 4 26.90 -24.93 71.41
C ALA A 4 26.90 -23.59 70.71
N PHE A 5 27.51 -23.51 69.59
CA PHE A 5 27.59 -22.34 68.74
C PHE A 5 26.44 -22.35 67.71
N THR A 6 25.47 -21.49 67.91
CA THR A 6 24.34 -21.33 66.98
C THR A 6 24.73 -20.34 65.88
N SER A 7 24.92 -20.83 64.67
CA SER A 7 25.14 -20.04 63.46
C SER A 7 23.81 -19.50 62.91
N LYS A 8 23.64 -18.19 62.91
CA LYS A 8 22.54 -17.49 62.23
C LYS A 8 22.83 -17.37 60.74
N LEU A 9 22.11 -18.12 59.94
CA LEU A 9 22.12 -17.97 58.50
C LEU A 9 21.40 -16.66 58.11
N LYS A 10 22.14 -15.69 57.58
CA LYS A 10 21.57 -14.49 56.98
C LYS A 10 21.23 -14.80 55.52
N HIS A 11 19.96 -14.71 55.21
CA HIS A 11 19.49 -14.79 53.80
C HIS A 11 19.82 -13.47 53.14
N ALA A 12 20.77 -13.50 52.21
CA ALA A 12 21.02 -12.42 51.29
C ALA A 12 20.04 -12.56 50.12
N ALA A 13 19.06 -11.68 50.02
CA ALA A 13 18.19 -11.55 48.88
C ALA A 13 18.98 -10.93 47.71
N LEU A 14 19.31 -11.73 46.71
CA LEU A 14 19.81 -11.23 45.41
C LEU A 14 18.65 -10.56 44.66
N ALA A 15 18.64 -9.25 44.64
CA ALA A 15 17.78 -8.51 43.70
C ALA A 15 18.36 -8.64 42.29
N VAL A 16 17.76 -9.48 41.47
CA VAL A 16 18.03 -9.53 40.04
C VAL A 16 17.33 -8.33 39.41
N ILE A 17 18.12 -7.29 39.14
CA ILE A 17 17.67 -6.16 38.30
C ILE A 17 17.61 -6.68 36.88
N GLY A 18 16.42 -7.11 36.46
CA GLY A 18 16.14 -7.38 35.06
C GLY A 18 16.18 -6.08 34.27
N LEU A 19 17.25 -5.86 33.49
CA LEU A 19 17.22 -4.89 32.41
C LEU A 19 16.13 -5.33 31.42
N MET A 20 14.96 -4.70 31.49
CA MET A 20 14.01 -4.68 30.40
C MET A 20 14.64 -3.88 29.26
N LEU A 21 15.27 -4.59 28.33
CA LEU A 21 15.51 -4.06 27.01
C LEU A 21 14.13 -3.79 26.40
N CYS A 22 13.72 -2.54 26.44
CA CYS A 22 12.57 -2.06 25.69
C CYS A 22 12.94 -2.14 24.21
N SER A 23 12.80 -3.33 23.62
CA SER A 23 12.75 -3.45 22.18
C SER A 23 11.48 -2.74 21.76
N CYS A 24 11.62 -1.60 21.10
CA CYS A 24 10.54 -0.95 20.37
C CYS A 24 10.12 -1.89 19.24
N THR A 25 9.42 -2.97 19.58
CA THR A 25 8.59 -3.66 18.63
C THR A 25 7.45 -2.69 18.34
N ASN A 26 7.39 -2.15 17.13
CA ASN A 26 6.21 -1.51 16.60
C ASN A 26 5.08 -2.52 16.76
N LEU A 27 4.35 -2.42 17.85
CA LEU A 27 3.08 -3.11 18.02
C LEU A 27 2.11 -2.42 17.05
N TYR A 28 2.05 -2.89 15.82
CA TYR A 28 0.93 -2.59 14.96
C TYR A 28 -0.31 -3.18 15.63
N TYR A 29 -1.17 -2.29 16.10
CA TYR A 29 -2.41 -2.63 16.78
C TYR A 29 -3.31 -3.38 15.80
N TYR A 30 -3.38 -4.71 15.95
CA TYR A 30 -4.38 -5.51 15.27
C TYR A 30 -5.72 -5.25 15.94
N GLY A 31 -6.46 -4.27 15.44
CA GLY A 31 -7.89 -4.19 15.71
C GLY A 31 -8.61 -5.36 15.02
N PRO A 32 -9.77 -5.79 15.53
CA PRO A 32 -10.60 -6.78 14.83
C PRO A 32 -10.88 -6.29 13.41
N ALA A 33 -10.88 -7.20 12.44
CA ALA A 33 -11.14 -6.93 11.04
C ALA A 33 -12.44 -6.09 10.91
N GLY A 34 -12.32 -4.79 10.66
CA GLY A 34 -13.43 -3.83 10.65
C GLY A 34 -13.16 -2.52 11.39
N ALA A 35 -12.09 -2.42 12.21
CA ALA A 35 -11.82 -1.23 13.02
C ALA A 35 -10.96 -0.14 12.34
N MET A 36 -10.39 -0.41 11.18
CA MET A 36 -9.82 0.63 10.33
C MET A 36 -10.70 0.76 9.09
N GLY A 37 -11.45 1.86 8.99
CA GLY A 37 -12.38 2.15 7.91
C GLY A 37 -11.70 2.05 6.55
N GLY A 38 -11.91 0.95 5.87
CA GLY A 38 -11.42 0.69 4.52
C GLY A 38 -12.27 -0.38 3.86
N THR A 39 -12.63 -0.13 2.61
CA THR A 39 -13.37 -1.05 1.77
C THR A 39 -12.63 -2.38 1.62
N ARG A 40 -13.39 -3.47 1.48
CA ARG A 40 -12.88 -4.79 1.06
C ARG A 40 -12.87 -4.97 -0.46
N TYR A 41 -13.10 -3.90 -1.19
CA TYR A 41 -13.11 -3.91 -2.66
C TYR A 41 -11.87 -4.61 -3.23
N LEU A 42 -12.07 -5.68 -4.03
CA LEU A 42 -11.02 -6.54 -4.58
C LEU A 42 -9.96 -6.91 -3.54
N GLU A 43 -10.43 -7.39 -2.37
CA GLU A 43 -9.61 -7.69 -1.19
C GLU A 43 -8.91 -6.46 -0.57
N GLY A 44 -9.37 -5.26 -0.88
CA GLY A 44 -9.03 -3.96 -0.31
C GLY A 44 -7.55 -3.73 0.02
N TYR A 45 -7.03 -2.55 -0.22
CA TYR A 45 -5.75 -2.16 0.33
C TYR A 45 -5.97 -1.40 1.63
N ASN A 46 -5.63 -2.02 2.76
CA ASN A 46 -5.58 -1.34 4.06
C ASN A 46 -4.15 -1.39 4.60
N PRO A 47 -3.52 -0.23 4.89
CA PRO A 47 -2.21 -0.21 5.53
C PRO A 47 -2.23 -1.06 6.80
N GLY A 48 -1.26 -1.98 6.93
CA GLY A 48 -1.16 -2.88 8.08
C GLY A 48 -1.94 -4.20 7.98
N ASP A 49 -2.69 -4.45 6.90
CA ASP A 49 -3.30 -5.76 6.68
C ASP A 49 -2.21 -6.81 6.37
N VAL A 50 -2.22 -7.94 7.08
CA VAL A 50 -1.24 -9.04 6.92
C VAL A 50 -1.20 -9.60 5.49
N ARG A 51 -2.30 -9.52 4.73
CA ARG A 51 -2.33 -9.93 3.32
C ARG A 51 -1.38 -9.13 2.45
N TYR A 52 -1.01 -7.93 2.88
CA TYR A 52 -0.03 -7.07 2.23
C TYR A 52 1.39 -7.24 2.79
N SER A 53 1.57 -7.98 3.89
CA SER A 53 2.90 -8.27 4.44
C SER A 53 3.77 -9.03 3.43
N ASN A 54 3.16 -9.83 2.54
CA ASN A 54 3.87 -10.49 1.45
C ASN A 54 4.41 -9.51 0.40
N GLN A 55 3.84 -8.30 0.30
CA GLN A 55 4.39 -7.23 -0.56
C GLN A 55 5.57 -6.49 0.10
N GLN A 56 5.73 -6.61 1.43
CA GLN A 56 6.95 -6.17 2.12
C GLN A 56 8.15 -7.02 1.75
N ASN A 57 7.92 -8.25 1.25
CA ASN A 57 8.95 -9.15 0.71
C ASN A 57 9.18 -8.98 -0.80
N ASP A 58 8.71 -7.87 -1.39
CA ASP A 58 9.04 -7.51 -2.76
C ASP A 58 10.56 -7.33 -2.92
N THR A 59 11.21 -8.37 -3.43
CA THR A 59 12.65 -8.43 -3.69
C THR A 59 13.02 -8.00 -5.11
N GLU A 60 12.03 -7.80 -5.99
CA GLU A 60 12.25 -7.39 -7.37
C GLU A 60 12.33 -5.88 -7.53
N SER A 61 11.46 -5.14 -6.81
CA SER A 61 11.45 -3.68 -6.91
C SER A 61 12.61 -3.04 -6.16
N TRP A 62 13.22 -2.04 -6.79
CA TRP A 62 14.34 -1.29 -6.20
C TRP A 62 14.24 0.20 -6.51
N TRP A 63 14.91 1.03 -5.69
CA TRP A 63 14.87 2.47 -5.76
C TRP A 63 16.22 3.11 -5.45
N LYS A 64 16.69 3.98 -6.34
CA LYS A 64 17.85 4.87 -6.20
C LYS A 64 17.54 6.28 -6.67
N GLY A 65 16.26 6.63 -6.80
CA GLY A 65 15.82 7.90 -7.35
C GLY A 65 16.16 9.11 -6.48
N ASP A 66 16.34 8.91 -5.17
CA ASP A 66 16.68 10.02 -4.26
C ASP A 66 18.12 10.50 -4.43
N GLU A 67 19.00 9.65 -4.95
CA GLU A 67 20.42 9.96 -5.24
C GLU A 67 20.61 10.61 -6.62
N ALA A 68 19.57 10.68 -7.44
CA ALA A 68 19.63 11.13 -8.81
C ALA A 68 18.98 12.50 -9.00
N SER A 69 19.55 13.31 -9.87
CA SER A 69 19.01 14.60 -10.30
C SER A 69 18.46 14.55 -11.73
N GLY A 70 17.71 15.59 -12.10
CA GLY A 70 17.15 15.75 -13.44
C GLY A 70 15.65 15.52 -13.51
N ALA A 71 15.05 15.78 -14.66
CA ALA A 71 13.63 15.68 -14.88
C ALA A 71 13.15 14.22 -14.73
N PRO A 72 12.04 13.96 -13.98
CA PRO A 72 11.48 12.63 -13.83
C PRO A 72 10.75 12.18 -15.11
N GLY A 73 10.70 10.86 -15.31
CA GLY A 73 9.90 10.21 -16.35
C GLY A 73 9.60 8.76 -15.97
N ILE A 74 8.47 8.24 -16.40
CA ILE A 74 8.01 6.89 -16.09
C ILE A 74 7.72 6.14 -17.38
N VAL A 75 8.15 4.88 -17.45
CA VAL A 75 7.74 3.93 -18.49
C VAL A 75 7.05 2.75 -17.82
N ILE A 76 5.84 2.43 -18.24
CA ILE A 76 5.06 1.29 -17.77
C ILE A 76 5.04 0.22 -18.88
N SER A 77 5.50 -1.00 -18.59
CA SER A 77 5.35 -2.16 -19.45
C SER A 77 4.23 -3.06 -18.93
N LEU A 78 3.12 -3.09 -19.66
CA LEU A 78 1.96 -3.93 -19.32
C LEU A 78 2.31 -5.42 -19.49
N ARG A 79 3.09 -5.75 -20.50
CA ARG A 79 3.54 -7.14 -20.74
C ARG A 79 4.42 -7.67 -19.61
N GLN A 80 5.32 -6.83 -19.08
CA GLN A 80 6.25 -7.24 -18.03
C GLN A 80 5.69 -7.04 -16.63
N GLN A 81 4.54 -6.35 -16.50
CA GLN A 81 3.96 -5.92 -15.24
C GLN A 81 5.00 -5.17 -14.40
N LYS A 82 5.69 -4.19 -15.03
CA LYS A 82 6.75 -3.38 -14.40
C LYS A 82 6.65 -1.91 -14.78
N ALA A 83 6.95 -1.05 -13.82
CA ALA A 83 7.14 0.38 -14.04
C ALA A 83 8.61 0.75 -13.82
N TYR A 84 9.16 1.51 -14.73
CA TYR A 84 10.54 1.98 -14.75
C TYR A 84 10.58 3.48 -14.51
N TYR A 85 11.40 3.91 -13.57
CA TYR A 85 11.54 5.30 -13.19
C TYR A 85 12.89 5.85 -13.65
N TYR A 86 12.83 7.02 -14.27
CA TYR A 86 14.00 7.72 -14.80
C TYR A 86 14.13 9.12 -14.18
N LYS A 87 15.36 9.60 -13.98
CA LYS A 87 15.69 11.01 -13.70
C LYS A 87 16.82 11.45 -14.61
N GLY A 88 16.63 12.58 -15.33
CA GLY A 88 17.61 13.07 -16.29
C GLY A 88 18.01 12.04 -17.35
N GLY A 89 17.08 11.18 -17.77
CA GLY A 89 17.32 10.06 -18.71
C GLY A 89 18.01 8.84 -18.10
N ARG A 90 18.43 8.87 -16.83
CA ARG A 90 19.04 7.71 -16.14
C ARG A 90 17.96 6.83 -15.51
N PHE A 91 18.06 5.52 -15.69
CA PHE A 91 17.23 4.53 -15.03
C PHE A 91 17.61 4.43 -13.54
N VAL A 92 16.68 4.77 -12.63
CA VAL A 92 16.96 4.93 -11.19
C VAL A 92 15.97 4.22 -10.28
N GLY A 93 15.01 3.48 -10.83
CA GLY A 93 14.08 2.70 -10.03
C GLY A 93 13.17 1.82 -10.89
N MET A 94 12.80 0.67 -10.34
CA MET A 94 11.87 -0.26 -10.96
C MET A 94 10.91 -0.81 -9.92
N SER A 95 9.63 -0.89 -10.29
CA SER A 95 8.57 -1.47 -9.48
C SER A 95 7.87 -2.58 -10.24
N ILE A 96 7.57 -3.69 -9.56
CA ILE A 96 6.53 -4.60 -10.02
C ILE A 96 5.17 -3.90 -9.92
N LEU A 97 4.18 -4.37 -10.68
CA LEU A 97 2.85 -3.79 -10.68
C LEU A 97 1.75 -4.82 -11.00
N SER A 98 0.49 -4.42 -10.84
CA SER A 98 -0.67 -5.10 -11.38
C SER A 98 -1.53 -4.08 -12.14
N SER A 99 -1.56 -4.19 -13.45
CA SER A 99 -2.32 -3.31 -14.35
C SER A 99 -3.79 -3.73 -14.50
N GLY A 100 -4.54 -3.03 -15.32
CA GLY A 100 -5.90 -3.41 -15.69
C GLY A 100 -5.98 -4.78 -16.32
N ASP A 101 -7.05 -5.53 -16.01
CA ASP A 101 -7.36 -6.83 -16.58
C ASP A 101 -7.80 -6.72 -18.06
N ASP A 102 -8.15 -7.85 -18.68
CA ASP A 102 -8.57 -7.89 -20.09
C ASP A 102 -9.87 -7.13 -20.40
N GLN A 103 -10.75 -6.96 -19.41
CA GLN A 103 -12.01 -6.23 -19.54
C GLN A 103 -11.85 -4.73 -19.26
N HIS A 104 -10.81 -4.36 -18.48
CA HIS A 104 -10.56 -3.00 -18.00
C HIS A 104 -9.11 -2.58 -18.28
N ARG A 105 -8.69 -2.68 -19.52
CA ARG A 105 -7.28 -2.47 -19.89
C ARG A 105 -6.74 -1.10 -19.51
N THR A 106 -5.55 -1.08 -18.95
CA THR A 106 -4.78 0.16 -18.83
C THR A 106 -4.42 0.64 -20.25
N PRO A 107 -4.76 1.88 -20.64
CA PRO A 107 -4.53 2.36 -22.01
C PRO A 107 -3.03 2.52 -22.30
N VAL A 108 -2.61 2.07 -23.49
CA VAL A 108 -1.28 2.28 -24.05
C VAL A 108 -1.20 3.70 -24.62
N GLY A 109 -0.06 4.35 -24.51
CA GLY A 109 0.20 5.68 -25.05
C GLY A 109 1.11 6.54 -24.17
N SER A 110 1.32 7.77 -24.61
CA SER A 110 2.10 8.76 -23.89
C SER A 110 1.16 9.74 -23.17
N PHE A 111 1.37 9.85 -21.87
CA PHE A 111 0.57 10.65 -20.94
C PHE A 111 1.47 11.52 -20.07
N THR A 112 0.85 12.32 -19.21
CA THR A 112 1.55 13.05 -18.14
C THR A 112 0.78 12.91 -16.83
N ILE A 113 1.47 13.03 -15.70
CA ILE A 113 0.82 13.12 -14.39
C ILE A 113 -0.08 14.36 -14.34
N GLN A 114 -1.36 14.17 -14.10
CA GLN A 114 -2.42 15.20 -14.10
C GLN A 114 -2.90 15.56 -12.70
N GLN A 115 -2.79 14.62 -11.76
CA GLN A 115 -3.21 14.80 -10.37
C GLN A 115 -2.35 13.94 -9.46
N LYS A 116 -2.12 14.44 -8.25
CA LYS A 116 -1.51 13.70 -7.15
C LYS A 116 -2.39 13.83 -5.92
N ASP A 117 -2.68 12.70 -5.28
CA ASP A 117 -3.48 12.67 -4.05
C ASP A 117 -2.98 11.53 -3.15
N ARG A 118 -2.47 11.90 -1.98
CA ARG A 118 -1.87 10.92 -1.04
C ARG A 118 -2.88 9.95 -0.45
N HIS A 119 -4.11 10.40 -0.23
CA HIS A 119 -5.16 9.67 0.46
C HIS A 119 -6.41 9.48 -0.43
N HIS A 120 -6.17 9.29 -1.71
CA HIS A 120 -7.24 9.15 -2.69
C HIS A 120 -8.14 7.94 -2.39
N GLN A 121 -9.45 8.14 -2.59
CA GLN A 121 -10.44 7.08 -2.61
C GLN A 121 -11.16 7.06 -3.95
N SER A 122 -11.46 5.87 -4.44
CA SER A 122 -12.22 5.71 -5.66
C SER A 122 -13.62 6.30 -5.51
N SER A 123 -14.06 7.11 -6.47
CA SER A 123 -15.43 7.60 -6.56
C SER A 123 -16.40 6.63 -7.24
N GLN A 124 -15.87 5.58 -7.88
CA GLN A 124 -16.64 4.63 -8.66
C GLN A 124 -16.66 3.22 -8.06
N TYR A 125 -15.51 2.71 -7.63
CA TYR A 125 -15.33 1.34 -7.16
C TYR A 125 -15.15 1.29 -5.64
N GLY A 126 -15.80 0.35 -4.98
CA GLY A 126 -15.74 0.22 -3.52
C GLY A 126 -16.77 -0.77 -3.00
N ASP A 127 -17.30 -0.49 -1.82
CA ASP A 127 -18.33 -1.29 -1.17
C ASP A 127 -19.50 -0.40 -0.74
N TYR A 128 -20.68 -1.00 -0.58
CA TYR A 128 -21.76 -0.39 0.20
C TYR A 128 -21.72 -0.95 1.62
N VAL A 129 -21.71 -0.06 2.60
CA VAL A 129 -21.61 -0.37 4.02
C VAL A 129 -22.80 0.17 4.79
N ASP A 130 -23.11 -0.40 5.95
CA ASP A 130 -24.10 0.09 6.88
C ASP A 130 -23.59 1.30 7.71
N ALA A 131 -24.39 1.76 8.65
CA ALA A 131 -24.03 2.87 9.53
C ALA A 131 -22.83 2.59 10.43
N SER A 132 -22.55 1.30 10.71
CA SER A 132 -21.41 0.82 11.50
C SER A 132 -20.16 0.54 10.68
N GLY A 133 -20.23 0.70 9.33
CA GLY A 133 -19.14 0.40 8.42
C GLY A 133 -19.04 -1.07 8.02
N GLN A 134 -20.05 -1.90 8.35
CA GLN A 134 -20.06 -3.31 7.91
C GLN A 134 -20.54 -3.43 6.47
N PRO A 135 -19.89 -4.27 5.65
CA PRO A 135 -20.25 -4.42 4.25
C PRO A 135 -21.67 -4.99 4.08
N ILE A 136 -22.52 -4.29 3.33
CA ILE A 136 -23.82 -4.74 2.83
C ILE A 136 -23.65 -5.39 1.46
N LYS A 137 -22.88 -4.75 0.56
CA LYS A 137 -22.55 -5.26 -0.77
C LYS A 137 -21.12 -4.88 -1.10
N GLN A 138 -20.31 -5.86 -1.47
CA GLN A 138 -18.89 -5.69 -1.77
C GLN A 138 -18.62 -5.66 -3.27
N ASN A 139 -17.45 -5.12 -3.65
CA ASN A 139 -16.96 -5.09 -5.03
C ASN A 139 -17.96 -4.45 -6.01
N ILE A 140 -18.52 -3.30 -5.63
CA ILE A 140 -19.51 -2.60 -6.45
C ILE A 140 -18.87 -1.65 -7.46
N ASP A 141 -19.54 -1.49 -8.59
CA ASP A 141 -19.40 -0.35 -9.49
C ASP A 141 -20.63 0.56 -9.36
N ARG A 142 -20.45 1.77 -8.87
CA ARG A 142 -21.54 2.74 -8.67
C ARG A 142 -22.30 3.10 -9.96
N LYS A 143 -21.73 2.83 -11.14
CA LYS A 143 -22.42 3.07 -12.42
C LYS A 143 -23.51 2.04 -12.71
N ILE A 144 -23.36 0.82 -12.19
CA ILE A 144 -24.25 -0.30 -12.50
C ILE A 144 -24.91 -0.90 -11.24
N ASP A 145 -24.35 -0.68 -10.07
CA ASP A 145 -24.85 -1.20 -8.80
C ASP A 145 -25.61 -0.10 -8.04
N PRO A 146 -26.96 -0.18 -7.95
CA PRO A 146 -27.71 0.78 -7.17
C PRO A 146 -27.40 0.66 -5.67
N MET A 147 -27.35 1.79 -4.99
CA MET A 147 -27.09 1.83 -3.55
C MET A 147 -28.32 1.33 -2.77
N PRO A 148 -28.17 0.31 -1.89
CA PRO A 148 -29.26 -0.16 -1.03
C PRO A 148 -29.76 0.93 -0.10
N PRO A 149 -31.06 0.89 0.30
CA PRO A 149 -31.59 1.83 1.30
C PRO A 149 -30.80 1.77 2.61
N GLY A 150 -30.44 2.94 3.14
CA GLY A 150 -29.68 3.08 4.40
C GLY A 150 -28.18 2.76 4.29
N ALA A 151 -27.70 2.35 3.13
CA ALA A 151 -26.27 2.14 2.90
C ALA A 151 -25.51 3.45 2.69
N LYS A 152 -24.19 3.40 2.94
CA LYS A 152 -23.21 4.42 2.56
C LYS A 152 -22.21 3.82 1.59
N TYR A 153 -21.67 4.66 0.72
CA TYR A 153 -20.58 4.26 -0.16
C TYR A 153 -19.23 4.40 0.56
N ASP A 154 -18.44 3.33 0.55
CA ASP A 154 -17.05 3.28 0.99
C ASP A 154 -16.16 3.00 -0.23
N GLY A 155 -15.46 4.03 -0.69
CA GLY A 155 -14.61 3.97 -1.88
C GLY A 155 -13.30 3.23 -1.61
N ALA A 156 -12.84 2.46 -2.59
CA ALA A 156 -11.56 1.75 -2.51
C ALA A 156 -10.40 2.73 -2.24
N ASN A 157 -9.57 2.41 -1.25
CA ASN A 157 -8.39 3.19 -0.94
C ASN A 157 -7.33 3.05 -2.04
N MET A 158 -6.82 4.20 -2.50
CA MET A 158 -5.83 4.32 -3.56
C MET A 158 -4.70 5.26 -3.12
N PHE A 159 -3.97 4.87 -2.05
CA PHE A 159 -2.92 5.71 -1.48
C PHE A 159 -1.81 6.02 -2.48
N TYR A 160 -1.24 7.22 -2.39
CA TYR A 160 -0.20 7.73 -3.29
C TYR A 160 -0.66 7.77 -4.75
N PHE A 161 -1.91 8.17 -4.98
CA PHE A 161 -2.50 8.21 -6.31
C PHE A 161 -1.84 9.26 -7.21
N MET A 162 -1.46 8.81 -8.40
CA MET A 162 -0.85 9.60 -9.46
C MET A 162 -1.62 9.38 -10.76
N ARG A 163 -2.63 10.23 -11.02
CA ARG A 163 -3.46 10.12 -12.21
C ARG A 163 -2.68 10.55 -13.45
N PHE A 164 -2.71 9.76 -14.50
CA PHE A 164 -2.06 10.10 -15.78
C PHE A 164 -3.03 10.14 -16.96
N THR A 165 -4.22 9.55 -16.87
CA THR A 165 -5.26 9.68 -17.91
C THR A 165 -6.65 9.43 -17.34
N ARG A 166 -7.69 10.19 -17.80
CA ARG A 166 -9.08 10.05 -17.36
C ARG A 166 -9.21 9.80 -15.84
N GLY A 167 -9.77 8.64 -15.43
CA GLY A 167 -9.83 8.19 -14.03
C GLY A 167 -8.72 7.21 -13.64
N ILE A 168 -7.71 6.99 -14.48
CA ILE A 168 -6.67 5.96 -14.31
C ILE A 168 -5.37 6.58 -13.81
N GLY A 169 -4.78 5.96 -12.82
CA GLY A 169 -3.50 6.36 -12.21
C GLY A 169 -2.73 5.19 -11.64
N MET A 170 -1.51 5.48 -11.18
CA MET A 170 -0.71 4.57 -10.35
C MET A 170 -1.04 4.82 -8.89
N HIS A 171 -1.05 3.78 -8.06
CA HIS A 171 -1.28 3.89 -6.61
C HIS A 171 -0.80 2.64 -5.86
N ALA A 172 -0.73 2.71 -4.54
CA ALA A 172 -0.51 1.54 -3.70
C ALA A 172 -1.71 0.60 -3.77
N GLY A 173 -1.47 -0.71 -3.92
CA GLY A 173 -2.56 -1.68 -3.98
C GLY A 173 -2.10 -3.12 -3.96
N PHE A 174 -3.04 -4.04 -3.86
CA PHE A 174 -2.76 -5.48 -3.87
C PHE A 174 -2.27 -5.96 -5.25
N LEU A 175 -1.20 -6.74 -5.25
CA LEU A 175 -0.58 -7.32 -6.44
C LEU A 175 -0.72 -8.85 -6.40
N PRO A 176 -1.65 -9.44 -7.17
CA PRO A 176 -1.80 -10.89 -7.24
C PRO A 176 -0.71 -11.57 -8.10
N GLY A 177 0.16 -10.80 -8.77
CA GLY A 177 1.18 -11.30 -9.69
C GLY A 177 0.76 -11.31 -11.16
N TYR A 178 -0.41 -10.78 -11.48
CA TYR A 178 -0.95 -10.64 -12.84
C TYR A 178 -1.79 -9.37 -12.96
N ALA A 179 -2.23 -9.03 -14.17
CA ALA A 179 -3.12 -7.89 -14.43
C ALA A 179 -4.53 -8.19 -13.86
N ALA A 180 -4.98 -7.39 -12.86
CA ALA A 180 -6.19 -7.68 -12.09
C ALA A 180 -6.94 -6.42 -11.63
N SER A 181 -6.61 -5.24 -12.14
CA SER A 181 -7.28 -4.00 -11.73
C SER A 181 -8.39 -3.61 -12.72
N HIS A 182 -9.21 -2.62 -12.35
CA HIS A 182 -10.16 -1.96 -13.26
C HIS A 182 -9.52 -0.79 -14.03
N GLY A 183 -8.27 -0.97 -14.47
CA GLY A 183 -7.54 -0.03 -15.31
C GLY A 183 -6.41 0.72 -14.62
N CYS A 184 -6.46 0.94 -13.33
CA CYS A 184 -5.37 1.55 -12.56
C CYS A 184 -4.15 0.62 -12.46
N VAL A 185 -3.00 1.20 -12.17
CA VAL A 185 -1.74 0.49 -12.00
C VAL A 185 -1.42 0.40 -10.51
N ARG A 186 -1.61 -0.79 -9.92
CA ARG A 186 -1.31 -1.05 -8.52
C ARG A 186 0.18 -1.33 -8.36
N MET A 187 0.77 -0.79 -7.30
CA MET A 187 2.19 -0.91 -6.97
C MET A 187 2.35 -1.31 -5.51
N PRO A 188 3.49 -1.92 -5.11
CA PRO A 188 3.85 -2.04 -3.71
C PRO A 188 3.85 -0.64 -3.06
N GLU A 189 3.37 -0.52 -1.82
CA GLU A 189 3.21 0.78 -1.15
C GLU A 189 4.51 1.58 -1.13
N ARG A 190 5.63 0.93 -0.78
CA ARG A 190 6.95 1.56 -0.77
C ARG A 190 7.29 2.19 -2.11
N MET A 191 6.99 1.51 -3.22
CA MET A 191 7.29 2.01 -4.55
C MET A 191 6.31 3.10 -4.99
N ALA A 192 5.02 2.95 -4.66
CA ALA A 192 4.03 4.00 -4.89
C ALA A 192 4.40 5.30 -4.16
N ALA A 193 4.85 5.20 -2.90
CA ALA A 193 5.34 6.34 -2.11
C ALA A 193 6.59 6.98 -2.75
N ASN A 194 7.57 6.18 -3.17
CA ASN A 194 8.79 6.67 -3.81
C ASN A 194 8.47 7.41 -5.12
N PHE A 195 7.63 6.82 -5.99
CA PHE A 195 7.21 7.45 -7.24
C PHE A 195 6.44 8.75 -6.95
N PHE A 196 5.46 8.69 -6.06
CA PHE A 196 4.65 9.84 -5.67
C PHE A 196 5.48 11.01 -5.15
N ASN A 197 6.45 10.77 -4.30
CA ASN A 197 7.29 11.83 -3.72
C ASN A 197 8.25 12.45 -4.76
N ASN A 198 8.55 11.74 -5.84
CA ASN A 198 9.55 12.13 -6.84
C ASN A 198 8.96 12.56 -8.18
N VAL A 199 7.64 12.46 -8.42
CA VAL A 199 6.98 13.03 -9.60
C VAL A 199 6.31 14.37 -9.28
N GLN A 200 6.05 15.14 -10.31
CA GLN A 200 5.24 16.36 -10.27
C GLN A 200 4.17 16.32 -11.37
N ILE A 201 3.20 17.23 -11.29
CA ILE A 201 2.24 17.44 -12.38
C ILE A 201 3.02 17.76 -13.66
N GLY A 202 2.66 17.12 -14.77
CA GLY A 202 3.38 17.22 -16.04
C GLY A 202 4.49 16.17 -16.23
N THR A 203 4.87 15.38 -15.21
CA THR A 203 5.84 14.28 -15.38
C THR A 203 5.37 13.33 -16.48
N PRO A 204 6.19 13.03 -17.52
CA PRO A 204 5.84 12.10 -18.58
C PRO A 204 5.62 10.66 -18.06
N VAL A 205 4.59 10.00 -18.59
CA VAL A 205 4.28 8.59 -18.38
C VAL A 205 4.02 7.94 -19.73
N ASP A 206 4.85 6.98 -20.10
CA ASP A 206 4.74 6.24 -21.34
C ASP A 206 4.31 4.79 -21.04
N VAL A 207 3.11 4.40 -21.48
CA VAL A 207 2.54 3.07 -21.26
C VAL A 207 2.68 2.24 -22.52
N ARG A 208 3.33 1.10 -22.40
CA ARG A 208 3.65 0.18 -23.50
C ARG A 208 3.13 -1.24 -23.20
N ASN A 209 2.89 -2.00 -24.26
CA ASN A 209 2.67 -3.45 -24.14
C ASN A 209 3.95 -4.22 -23.80
#